data_8e57e65a417cfe3d378741f0d5f45f3d
#
_entry.id   8e57e65a417cfe3d378741f0d5f45f3d
#
_cell.length_a   1.000
_cell.length_b   1.000
_cell.length_c   1.000
_cell.angle_alpha   90.00
_cell.angle_beta   90.00
_cell.angle_gamma   90.00
#
_symmetry.space_group_name_H-M   'P 1'
#
loop_
_entity.id
_entity.type
_entity.pdbx_description
1 polymer ?
#
loop_
_entity_poly.entity_id
_entity_poly.type
_entity_poly.pdbx_seq_one_letter_code
_entity_poly.pdbx_strand_id
1 'polypeptide(L)'
;SDDEVKPYFNIDSVLINGIFYAANKVYGLTFKERQDLPTYHPDMKVFDVIDNNGKQLALFYCDYFRRPSKRGGAWMSAFAKQSGLRNQIPIIYNVCNYAKAPEGQPTLVTWDEVTTMFHEFGHALHGMLSNCYYNTLSGTAVSRDFVEMPSQFNESFASIPEVFNNYAKHYKTNKPMPAKLRDKMLASINFHAAYAMGENLAATSVDMAWHMLNSKNIPTAEAAKDFEVTALGEIGLLNNQIPPRYSTSYFNHIWGGGYAAGYYSYLWSEVLAVNIADYFAKHGALTRKVGTDFRNKVLSRGNTKDLMEIFSDFT
;
A
#
# COMPACT_ATOMS: atom_id res chain seq x y z
N SER A 1 -16.80 14.05 -10.10
CA SER A 1 -17.34 12.97 -9.26
C SER A 1 -16.64 11.65 -9.63
N ASP A 2 -16.70 10.67 -8.74
CA ASP A 2 -16.15 9.31 -9.01
C ASP A 2 -16.77 8.69 -10.26
N ASP A 3 -18.05 8.95 -10.52
CA ASP A 3 -18.76 8.44 -11.70
C ASP A 3 -18.15 8.93 -13.03
N GLU A 4 -17.49 10.09 -13.04
CA GLU A 4 -16.83 10.61 -14.26
C GLU A 4 -15.48 9.94 -14.53
N VAL A 5 -14.75 9.54 -13.49
CA VAL A 5 -13.39 9.00 -13.59
C VAL A 5 -13.34 7.48 -13.55
N LYS A 6 -14.24 6.84 -12.81
CA LYS A 6 -14.32 5.39 -12.62
C LYS A 6 -14.37 4.58 -13.95
N PRO A 7 -15.01 5.05 -15.03
CA PRO A 7 -14.98 4.35 -16.33
C PRO A 7 -13.59 4.15 -16.96
N TYR A 8 -12.58 4.86 -16.47
CA TYR A 8 -11.20 4.76 -16.93
C TYR A 8 -10.33 3.83 -16.09
N PHE A 9 -10.83 3.33 -14.96
CA PHE A 9 -10.10 2.50 -14.03
C PHE A 9 -10.63 1.07 -14.00
N ASN A 10 -10.36 0.32 -15.08
CA ASN A 10 -10.58 -1.12 -15.10
C ASN A 10 -9.49 -1.80 -14.26
N ILE A 11 -9.89 -2.65 -13.30
CA ILE A 11 -8.97 -3.27 -12.33
C ILE A 11 -7.84 -4.07 -13.01
N ASP A 12 -8.14 -4.79 -14.08
CA ASP A 12 -7.12 -5.56 -14.82
C ASP A 12 -6.15 -4.63 -15.55
N SER A 13 -6.65 -3.52 -16.09
CA SER A 13 -5.78 -2.50 -16.72
C SER A 13 -4.90 -1.79 -15.68
N VAL A 14 -5.44 -1.48 -14.52
CA VAL A 14 -4.66 -0.90 -13.41
C VAL A 14 -3.53 -1.86 -13.01
N LEU A 15 -3.83 -3.15 -12.87
CA LEU A 15 -2.82 -4.15 -12.52
C LEU A 15 -1.75 -4.31 -13.61
N ILE A 16 -2.16 -4.61 -14.83
CA ILE A 16 -1.24 -5.02 -15.91
C ILE A 16 -0.56 -3.79 -16.54
N ASN A 17 -1.35 -2.79 -16.91
CA ASN A 17 -0.86 -1.62 -17.65
C ASN A 17 -0.41 -0.47 -16.72
N GLY A 18 -0.74 -0.54 -15.43
CA GLY A 18 -0.30 0.42 -14.42
C GLY A 18 0.81 -0.16 -13.57
N ILE A 19 0.45 -1.04 -12.65
CA ILE A 19 1.34 -1.58 -11.60
C ILE A 19 2.49 -2.40 -12.20
N PHE A 20 2.18 -3.40 -13.02
CA PHE A 20 3.21 -4.25 -13.63
C PHE A 20 4.06 -3.48 -14.65
N TYR A 21 3.44 -2.53 -15.37
CA TYR A 21 4.17 -1.65 -16.28
C TYR A 21 5.21 -0.79 -15.52
N ALA A 22 4.82 -0.14 -14.43
CA ALA A 22 5.74 0.64 -13.61
C ALA A 22 6.86 -0.25 -13.03
N ALA A 23 6.52 -1.41 -12.49
CA ALA A 23 7.50 -2.36 -11.95
C ALA A 23 8.48 -2.87 -13.03
N ASN A 24 8.01 -3.08 -14.27
CA ASN A 24 8.88 -3.42 -15.38
C ASN A 24 9.85 -2.29 -15.73
N LYS A 25 9.35 -1.07 -15.84
CA LYS A 25 10.20 0.11 -16.13
C LYS A 25 11.27 0.31 -15.07
N VAL A 26 10.86 0.31 -13.80
CA VAL A 26 11.72 0.68 -12.67
C VAL A 26 12.66 -0.47 -12.25
N TYR A 27 12.14 -1.68 -12.13
CA TYR A 27 12.87 -2.83 -11.56
C TYR A 27 13.21 -3.92 -12.58
N GLY A 28 12.65 -3.90 -13.79
CA GLY A 28 12.86 -4.92 -14.81
C GLY A 28 12.07 -6.20 -14.61
N LEU A 29 11.07 -6.16 -13.76
CA LEU A 29 10.26 -7.33 -13.49
C LEU A 29 9.30 -7.60 -14.65
N THR A 30 9.09 -8.88 -14.94
CA THR A 30 8.03 -9.34 -15.84
C THR A 30 7.11 -10.30 -15.09
N PHE A 31 5.83 -10.32 -15.48
CA PHE A 31 4.79 -11.06 -14.79
C PHE A 31 4.11 -12.00 -15.78
N LYS A 32 4.07 -13.29 -15.43
CA LYS A 32 3.39 -14.31 -16.26
C LYS A 32 2.29 -14.96 -15.44
N GLU A 33 1.05 -14.82 -15.88
CA GLU A 33 -0.09 -15.44 -15.21
C GLU A 33 0.02 -16.97 -15.21
N ARG A 34 -0.31 -17.59 -14.08
CA ARG A 34 -0.29 -19.02 -13.81
C ARG A 34 -1.70 -19.50 -13.48
N GLN A 35 -2.21 -20.41 -14.27
CA GLN A 35 -3.54 -21.02 -14.06
C GLN A 35 -3.45 -22.43 -13.48
N ASP A 36 -2.25 -22.97 -13.40
CA ASP A 36 -1.96 -24.33 -12.92
C ASP A 36 -1.64 -24.40 -11.43
N LEU A 37 -1.47 -23.24 -10.77
CA LEU A 37 -1.17 -23.17 -9.33
C LEU A 37 -2.46 -23.13 -8.49
N PRO A 38 -2.47 -23.78 -7.30
CA PRO A 38 -3.62 -23.77 -6.43
C PRO A 38 -3.93 -22.38 -5.88
N THR A 39 -5.21 -22.06 -5.80
CA THR A 39 -5.73 -20.85 -5.13
C THR A 39 -6.77 -21.26 -4.11
N TYR A 40 -6.93 -20.46 -3.05
CA TYR A 40 -7.99 -20.71 -2.05
C TYR A 40 -9.34 -20.09 -2.42
N HIS A 41 -9.40 -19.33 -3.53
CA HIS A 41 -10.63 -18.77 -4.08
C HIS A 41 -10.51 -18.63 -5.62
N PRO A 42 -11.58 -18.93 -6.40
CA PRO A 42 -11.52 -18.90 -7.85
C PRO A 42 -11.29 -17.50 -8.47
N ASP A 43 -11.59 -16.44 -7.74
CA ASP A 43 -11.37 -15.06 -8.20
C ASP A 43 -9.92 -14.57 -8.06
N MET A 44 -9.05 -15.39 -7.49
CA MET A 44 -7.63 -15.04 -7.36
C MET A 44 -6.89 -15.20 -8.68
N LYS A 45 -5.92 -14.30 -8.88
CA LYS A 45 -4.92 -14.45 -9.94
C LYS A 45 -3.55 -14.72 -9.31
N VAL A 46 -2.75 -15.51 -10.03
CA VAL A 46 -1.38 -15.85 -9.61
C VAL A 46 -0.42 -15.54 -10.74
N PHE A 47 0.72 -14.96 -10.40
CA PHE A 47 1.75 -14.60 -11.36
C PHE A 47 3.12 -15.13 -10.95
N ASP A 48 3.85 -15.71 -11.91
CA ASP A 48 5.29 -15.80 -11.83
C ASP A 48 5.85 -14.37 -11.93
N VAL A 49 6.72 -14.02 -11.00
CA VAL A 49 7.50 -12.79 -11.06
C VAL A 49 8.91 -13.15 -11.51
N ILE A 50 9.30 -12.65 -12.67
CA ILE A 50 10.55 -12.98 -13.34
C ILE A 50 11.45 -11.75 -13.32
N ASP A 51 12.68 -11.92 -12.85
CA ASP A 51 13.68 -10.86 -12.81
C ASP A 51 14.28 -10.60 -14.20
N ASN A 52 15.00 -9.50 -14.33
CA ASN A 52 15.64 -9.05 -15.58
C ASN A 52 16.66 -10.05 -16.16
N ASN A 53 17.16 -10.99 -15.33
CA ASN A 53 18.04 -12.10 -15.75
C ASN A 53 17.28 -13.34 -16.25
N GLY A 54 15.95 -13.27 -16.34
CA GLY A 54 15.08 -14.37 -16.77
C GLY A 54 14.79 -15.43 -15.70
N LYS A 55 15.29 -15.28 -14.47
CA LYS A 55 15.02 -16.22 -13.37
C LYS A 55 13.73 -15.86 -12.64
N GLN A 56 13.01 -16.89 -12.20
CA GLN A 56 11.88 -16.72 -11.29
C GLN A 56 12.38 -16.11 -9.96
N LEU A 57 11.81 -15.00 -9.59
CA LEU A 57 12.13 -14.26 -8.37
C LEU A 57 11.14 -14.56 -7.25
N ALA A 58 9.86 -14.65 -7.59
CA ALA A 58 8.76 -14.81 -6.65
C ALA A 58 7.51 -15.41 -7.30
N LEU A 59 6.53 -15.77 -6.46
CA LEU A 59 5.14 -15.90 -6.85
C LEU A 59 4.33 -14.78 -6.22
N PHE A 60 3.42 -14.19 -7.01
CA PHE A 60 2.55 -13.12 -6.56
C PHE A 60 1.09 -13.50 -6.75
N TYR A 61 0.32 -13.48 -5.65
CA TYR A 61 -1.10 -13.79 -5.59
C TYR A 61 -1.91 -12.53 -5.37
N CYS A 62 -3.03 -12.39 -6.12
CA CYS A 62 -3.94 -11.25 -6.01
C CYS A 62 -5.32 -11.75 -5.56
N ASP A 63 -5.79 -11.27 -4.41
CA ASP A 63 -7.13 -11.52 -3.86
C ASP A 63 -7.84 -10.19 -3.64
N TYR A 64 -8.44 -9.64 -4.70
CA TYR A 64 -8.91 -8.26 -4.72
C TYR A 64 -10.38 -8.09 -4.32
N PHE A 65 -11.22 -9.14 -4.43
CA PHE A 65 -12.66 -8.97 -4.31
C PHE A 65 -13.17 -9.31 -2.91
N ARG A 66 -14.13 -8.49 -2.42
CA ARG A 66 -14.79 -8.74 -1.14
C ARG A 66 -15.66 -10.00 -1.18
N ARG A 67 -15.78 -10.65 -0.03
CA ARG A 67 -16.71 -11.76 0.23
C ARG A 67 -17.02 -11.86 1.73
N PRO A 68 -18.12 -12.52 2.13
CA PRO A 68 -18.54 -12.58 3.56
C PRO A 68 -17.48 -13.16 4.53
N SER A 69 -16.66 -14.09 4.07
CA SER A 69 -15.62 -14.73 4.90
C SER A 69 -14.31 -13.92 5.01
N LYS A 70 -14.23 -12.75 4.40
CA LYS A 70 -13.01 -11.94 4.30
C LYS A 70 -13.11 -10.71 5.20
N ARG A 71 -12.05 -10.41 5.95
CA ARG A 71 -11.96 -9.14 6.69
C ARG A 71 -11.91 -7.96 5.73
N GLY A 72 -12.43 -6.81 6.17
CA GLY A 72 -12.30 -5.55 5.45
C GLY A 72 -10.87 -5.00 5.48
N GLY A 73 -10.64 -3.94 4.69
CA GLY A 73 -9.34 -3.32 4.51
C GLY A 73 -8.52 -3.96 3.37
N ALA A 74 -7.26 -3.56 3.28
CA ALA A 74 -6.30 -4.14 2.35
C ALA A 74 -5.02 -4.49 3.11
N TRP A 75 -4.27 -5.48 2.64
CA TRP A 75 -3.00 -5.86 3.23
C TRP A 75 -2.16 -6.72 2.30
N MET A 76 -0.87 -6.71 2.54
CA MET A 76 0.10 -7.68 2.01
C MET A 76 0.47 -8.70 3.07
N SER A 77 0.69 -9.94 2.66
CA SER A 77 1.36 -10.94 3.51
C SER A 77 2.09 -11.97 2.65
N ALA A 78 2.69 -12.98 3.28
CA ALA A 78 3.47 -14.01 2.63
C ALA A 78 3.03 -15.41 3.04
N PHE A 79 2.82 -16.32 2.08
CA PHE A 79 2.77 -17.75 2.34
C PHE A 79 4.17 -18.31 2.63
N ALA A 80 5.18 -17.73 1.97
CA ALA A 80 6.59 -18.03 2.21
C ALA A 80 7.41 -16.75 2.09
N LYS A 81 8.23 -16.45 3.10
CA LYS A 81 9.18 -15.33 3.07
C LYS A 81 10.45 -15.74 2.34
N GLN A 82 11.11 -14.79 1.69
CA GLN A 82 12.43 -15.02 1.09
C GLN A 82 13.44 -15.47 2.15
N SER A 83 14.30 -16.43 1.81
CA SER A 83 15.35 -16.93 2.69
C SER A 83 16.56 -17.38 1.87
N GLY A 84 17.70 -16.74 2.07
CA GLY A 84 18.97 -17.19 1.54
C GLY A 84 19.44 -18.51 2.16
N LEU A 85 19.24 -18.68 3.48
CA LEU A 85 19.58 -19.91 4.21
C LEU A 85 18.90 -21.16 3.63
N ARG A 86 17.63 -21.01 3.17
CA ARG A 86 16.83 -22.12 2.65
C ARG A 86 16.78 -22.16 1.13
N ASN A 87 17.44 -21.22 0.46
CA ASN A 87 17.32 -21.00 -0.98
C ASN A 87 15.85 -20.92 -1.42
N GLN A 88 15.04 -20.17 -0.65
CA GLN A 88 13.59 -20.07 -0.82
C GLN A 88 13.19 -18.74 -1.44
N ILE A 89 12.49 -18.81 -2.58
CA ILE A 89 11.86 -17.65 -3.18
C ILE A 89 10.61 -17.26 -2.38
N PRO A 90 10.26 -15.97 -2.33
CA PRO A 90 9.06 -15.51 -1.63
C PRO A 90 7.78 -15.87 -2.41
N ILE A 91 6.73 -16.19 -1.66
CA ILE A 91 5.36 -16.35 -2.17
C ILE A 91 4.52 -15.30 -1.45
N ILE A 92 4.21 -14.23 -2.17
CA ILE A 92 3.59 -13.03 -1.63
C ILE A 92 2.15 -12.92 -2.12
N TYR A 93 1.27 -12.39 -1.29
CA TYR A 93 -0.10 -12.10 -1.69
C TYR A 93 -0.57 -10.72 -1.22
N ASN A 94 -1.37 -10.08 -2.09
CA ASN A 94 -2.13 -8.89 -1.78
C ASN A 94 -3.60 -9.23 -1.63
N VAL A 95 -4.24 -8.65 -0.63
CA VAL A 95 -5.67 -8.77 -0.38
C VAL A 95 -6.29 -7.38 -0.37
N CYS A 96 -7.39 -7.23 -1.11
CA CYS A 96 -8.23 -6.04 -1.09
C CYS A 96 -9.71 -6.45 -0.92
N ASN A 97 -10.62 -5.50 -0.89
CA ASN A 97 -12.04 -5.72 -0.69
C ASN A 97 -12.91 -4.94 -1.68
N TYR A 98 -12.56 -4.99 -2.97
CA TYR A 98 -13.30 -4.27 -4.00
C TYR A 98 -14.61 -4.96 -4.38
N ALA A 99 -15.58 -4.17 -4.82
CA ALA A 99 -16.84 -4.70 -5.31
C ALA A 99 -16.62 -5.34 -6.68
N LYS A 100 -16.81 -6.67 -6.79
CA LYS A 100 -16.74 -7.38 -8.06
C LYS A 100 -17.95 -7.01 -8.93
N ALA A 101 -17.70 -6.70 -10.21
CA ALA A 101 -18.76 -6.50 -11.16
C ALA A 101 -19.53 -7.81 -11.45
N PRO A 102 -20.78 -7.73 -11.92
CA PRO A 102 -21.51 -8.90 -12.44
C PRO A 102 -20.72 -9.62 -13.54
N GLU A 103 -20.99 -10.91 -13.69
CA GLU A 103 -20.35 -11.74 -14.71
C GLU A 103 -20.47 -11.11 -16.10
N GLY A 104 -19.39 -11.13 -16.86
CA GLY A 104 -19.32 -10.53 -18.21
C GLY A 104 -19.14 -9.01 -18.23
N GLN A 105 -19.07 -8.35 -17.08
CA GLN A 105 -18.77 -6.91 -16.98
C GLN A 105 -17.40 -6.66 -16.36
N PRO A 106 -16.66 -5.63 -16.82
CA PRO A 106 -15.39 -5.27 -16.22
C PRO A 106 -15.60 -4.65 -14.83
N THR A 107 -14.76 -5.03 -13.87
CA THR A 107 -14.75 -4.35 -12.58
C THR A 107 -14.04 -3.01 -12.71
N LEU A 108 -14.76 -1.95 -12.38
CA LEU A 108 -14.24 -0.58 -12.37
C LEU A 108 -14.02 -0.15 -10.92
N VAL A 109 -12.87 0.45 -10.64
CA VAL A 109 -12.46 0.88 -9.31
C VAL A 109 -12.42 2.41 -9.21
N THR A 110 -12.46 2.93 -7.98
CA THR A 110 -12.28 4.36 -7.70
C THR A 110 -10.81 4.75 -7.73
N TRP A 111 -10.50 6.04 -7.68
CA TRP A 111 -9.11 6.51 -7.57
C TRP A 111 -8.45 6.05 -6.27
N ASP A 112 -9.16 6.08 -5.17
CA ASP A 112 -8.68 5.58 -3.87
C ASP A 112 -8.38 4.08 -3.92
N GLU A 113 -9.22 3.29 -4.60
CA GLU A 113 -8.96 1.87 -4.83
C GLU A 113 -7.76 1.62 -5.75
N VAL A 114 -7.53 2.50 -6.75
CA VAL A 114 -6.31 2.46 -7.60
C VAL A 114 -5.06 2.69 -6.75
N THR A 115 -5.04 3.76 -5.95
CA THR A 115 -3.88 4.07 -5.09
C THR A 115 -3.64 2.97 -4.07
N THR A 116 -4.70 2.38 -3.49
CA THR A 116 -4.59 1.21 -2.60
C THR A 116 -3.95 0.01 -3.31
N MET A 117 -4.28 -0.27 -4.58
CA MET A 117 -3.63 -1.35 -5.34
C MET A 117 -2.12 -1.10 -5.50
N PHE A 118 -1.73 0.14 -5.81
CA PHE A 118 -0.30 0.51 -5.88
C PHE A 118 0.38 0.41 -4.51
N HIS A 119 -0.29 0.81 -3.44
CA HIS A 119 0.18 0.70 -2.06
C HIS A 119 0.50 -0.76 -1.69
N GLU A 120 -0.48 -1.64 -1.81
CA GLU A 120 -0.31 -3.05 -1.46
C GLU A 120 0.75 -3.74 -2.33
N PHE A 121 0.87 -3.32 -3.58
CA PHE A 121 1.94 -3.81 -4.44
C PHE A 121 3.31 -3.27 -4.03
N GLY A 122 3.40 -2.09 -3.43
CA GLY A 122 4.63 -1.57 -2.83
C GLY A 122 5.12 -2.46 -1.69
N HIS A 123 4.23 -2.90 -0.81
CA HIS A 123 4.53 -3.92 0.18
C HIS A 123 4.92 -5.26 -0.47
N ALA A 124 4.22 -5.66 -1.53
CA ALA A 124 4.58 -6.88 -2.26
C ALA A 124 5.99 -6.81 -2.85
N LEU A 125 6.38 -5.68 -3.43
CA LEU A 125 7.74 -5.44 -3.93
C LEU A 125 8.78 -5.56 -2.80
N HIS A 126 8.48 -4.99 -1.62
CA HIS A 126 9.35 -5.12 -0.45
C HIS A 126 9.55 -6.58 -0.04
N GLY A 127 8.51 -7.41 -0.12
CA GLY A 127 8.61 -8.85 0.11
C GLY A 127 9.32 -9.62 -1.01
N MET A 128 8.97 -9.35 -2.27
CA MET A 128 9.48 -10.08 -3.43
C MET A 128 10.93 -9.76 -3.76
N LEU A 129 11.35 -8.51 -3.58
CA LEU A 129 12.71 -8.05 -3.89
C LEU A 129 13.70 -8.24 -2.72
N SER A 130 13.25 -8.78 -1.60
CA SER A 130 14.10 -9.08 -0.46
C SER A 130 15.22 -10.04 -0.82
N ASN A 131 16.42 -9.81 -0.27
CA ASN A 131 17.59 -10.65 -0.45
C ASN A 131 18.36 -10.78 0.88
N CYS A 132 17.69 -11.37 1.87
CA CYS A 132 18.22 -11.60 3.20
C CYS A 132 18.62 -13.04 3.40
N TYR A 133 19.65 -13.29 4.21
CA TYR A 133 20.04 -14.65 4.55
C TYR A 133 18.99 -15.34 5.42
N TYR A 134 18.50 -14.64 6.47
CA TYR A 134 17.45 -15.13 7.36
C TYR A 134 16.09 -14.58 6.98
N ASN A 135 15.08 -15.44 6.89
CA ASN A 135 13.71 -15.07 6.56
C ASN A 135 13.04 -14.19 7.64
N THR A 136 13.51 -14.26 8.88
CA THR A 136 13.02 -13.42 9.99
C THR A 136 13.37 -11.94 9.83
N LEU A 137 14.36 -11.63 8.99
CA LEU A 137 14.80 -10.27 8.67
C LEU A 137 14.33 -9.82 7.29
N SER A 138 13.64 -10.68 6.52
CA SER A 138 13.36 -10.42 5.11
C SER A 138 12.10 -9.59 4.89
N GLY A 139 12.12 -8.79 3.82
CA GLY A 139 10.98 -8.05 3.33
C GLY A 139 10.40 -7.08 4.36
N THR A 140 9.12 -7.21 4.64
CA THR A 140 8.36 -6.35 5.54
C THR A 140 8.59 -6.63 7.04
N ALA A 141 9.61 -7.43 7.40
CA ALA A 141 10.00 -7.69 8.80
C ALA A 141 10.83 -6.52 9.39
N VAL A 142 10.39 -5.30 9.19
CA VAL A 142 11.00 -4.04 9.62
C VAL A 142 10.10 -3.36 10.66
N SER A 143 10.57 -2.28 11.28
CA SER A 143 9.74 -1.51 12.21
C SER A 143 8.52 -0.88 11.52
N ARG A 144 7.45 -0.63 12.27
CA ARG A 144 6.19 -0.09 11.73
C ARG A 144 6.36 1.27 11.09
N ASP A 145 7.18 2.13 11.65
CA ASP A 145 7.47 3.47 11.15
C ASP A 145 8.38 3.51 9.90
N PHE A 146 8.75 2.34 9.39
CA PHE A 146 9.45 2.19 8.12
C PHE A 146 8.67 1.34 7.09
N VAL A 147 7.86 0.40 7.55
CA VAL A 147 7.22 -0.60 6.68
C VAL A 147 6.28 0.04 5.64
N GLU A 148 5.65 1.17 5.97
CA GLU A 148 4.75 1.88 5.06
C GLU A 148 5.48 2.78 4.05
N MET A 149 6.76 3.05 4.22
CA MET A 149 7.50 3.92 3.29
C MET A 149 7.55 3.35 1.86
N PRO A 150 7.87 2.06 1.63
CA PRO A 150 7.87 1.51 0.27
C PRO A 150 6.48 1.46 -0.36
N SER A 151 5.42 1.20 0.42
CA SER A 151 4.05 1.15 -0.07
C SER A 151 3.52 2.54 -0.44
N GLN A 152 3.66 3.52 0.45
CA GLN A 152 3.26 4.90 0.20
C GLN A 152 4.07 5.54 -0.94
N PHE A 153 5.37 5.24 -1.02
CA PHE A 153 6.17 5.66 -2.18
C PHE A 153 5.63 5.07 -3.49
N ASN A 154 5.24 3.80 -3.49
CA ASN A 154 4.75 3.13 -4.71
C ASN A 154 3.44 3.72 -5.22
N GLU A 155 2.62 4.35 -4.37
CA GLU A 155 1.42 5.10 -4.77
C GLU A 155 1.74 6.24 -5.74
N SER A 156 2.92 6.85 -5.63
CA SER A 156 3.34 7.96 -6.49
C SER A 156 3.37 7.58 -7.98
N PHE A 157 3.61 6.31 -8.30
CA PHE A 157 3.63 5.84 -9.69
C PHE A 157 2.25 5.90 -10.34
N ALA A 158 1.16 5.81 -9.57
CA ALA A 158 -0.19 5.83 -10.12
C ALA A 158 -0.51 7.10 -10.91
N SER A 159 0.07 8.24 -10.53
CA SER A 159 -0.18 9.55 -11.15
C SER A 159 0.90 9.99 -12.16
N ILE A 160 2.01 9.26 -12.29
CA ILE A 160 3.05 9.59 -13.29
C ILE A 160 2.43 9.52 -14.68
N PRO A 161 2.54 10.60 -15.49
CA PRO A 161 1.81 10.71 -16.77
C PRO A 161 1.98 9.51 -17.70
N GLU A 162 3.19 8.95 -17.81
CA GLU A 162 3.46 7.78 -18.66
C GLU A 162 2.72 6.54 -18.15
N VAL A 163 2.71 6.29 -16.85
CA VAL A 163 2.00 5.16 -16.22
C VAL A 163 0.50 5.38 -16.29
N PHE A 164 0.03 6.57 -15.88
CA PHE A 164 -1.39 6.92 -15.88
C PHE A 164 -2.03 6.76 -17.26
N ASN A 165 -1.42 7.33 -18.29
CA ASN A 165 -1.94 7.26 -19.66
C ASN A 165 -1.93 5.83 -20.23
N ASN A 166 -1.09 4.95 -19.69
CA ASN A 166 -1.04 3.57 -20.13
C ASN A 166 -2.22 2.74 -19.60
N TYR A 167 -2.65 2.96 -18.33
CA TYR A 167 -3.74 2.18 -17.74
C TYR A 167 -5.09 2.89 -17.73
N ALA A 168 -5.14 4.23 -17.63
CA ALA A 168 -6.37 5.00 -17.46
C ALA A 168 -7.09 5.20 -18.81
N LYS A 169 -7.68 4.11 -19.33
CA LYS A 169 -8.40 4.07 -20.60
C LYS A 169 -9.85 3.66 -20.36
N HIS A 170 -10.76 4.36 -21.04
CA HIS A 170 -12.20 4.11 -20.92
C HIS A 170 -12.54 2.67 -21.33
N TYR A 171 -13.19 1.92 -20.45
CA TYR A 171 -13.42 0.47 -20.59
C TYR A 171 -14.16 0.03 -21.86
N LYS A 172 -15.04 0.89 -22.43
CA LYS A 172 -15.77 0.60 -23.68
C LYS A 172 -15.02 1.06 -24.93
N THR A 173 -14.38 2.21 -24.89
CA THR A 173 -13.83 2.86 -26.09
C THR A 173 -12.32 2.75 -26.21
N ASN A 174 -11.65 2.30 -25.14
CA ASN A 174 -10.19 2.25 -25.01
C ASN A 174 -9.49 3.62 -25.21
N LYS A 175 -10.26 4.72 -25.20
CA LYS A 175 -9.69 6.07 -25.28
C LYS A 175 -9.08 6.46 -23.95
N PRO A 176 -7.92 7.15 -23.93
CA PRO A 176 -7.32 7.64 -22.70
C PRO A 176 -8.23 8.65 -22.02
N MET A 177 -8.07 8.80 -20.70
CA MET A 177 -8.77 9.85 -19.95
C MET A 177 -8.39 11.24 -20.48
N PRO A 178 -9.37 12.13 -20.76
CA PRO A 178 -9.07 13.49 -21.19
C PRO A 178 -8.17 14.22 -20.17
N ALA A 179 -7.16 14.93 -20.65
CA ALA A 179 -6.20 15.63 -19.79
C ALA A 179 -6.89 16.57 -18.78
N LYS A 180 -7.92 17.31 -19.23
CA LYS A 180 -8.69 18.21 -18.35
C LYS A 180 -9.37 17.45 -17.19
N LEU A 181 -9.88 16.23 -17.43
CA LEU A 181 -10.52 15.41 -16.41
C LEU A 181 -9.47 14.87 -15.42
N ARG A 182 -8.35 14.37 -15.95
CA ARG A 182 -7.21 13.92 -15.13
C ARG A 182 -6.70 15.05 -14.23
N ASP A 183 -6.44 16.22 -14.79
CA ASP A 183 -5.88 17.36 -14.04
C ASP A 183 -6.85 17.84 -12.96
N LYS A 184 -8.17 17.86 -13.24
CA LYS A 184 -9.21 18.15 -12.26
C LYS A 184 -9.25 17.11 -11.13
N MET A 185 -9.12 15.83 -11.47
CA MET A 185 -9.08 14.74 -10.49
C MET A 185 -7.85 14.86 -9.58
N LEU A 186 -6.66 15.02 -10.16
CA LEU A 186 -5.41 15.15 -9.39
C LEU A 186 -5.41 16.42 -8.51
N ALA A 187 -5.93 17.54 -9.00
CA ALA A 187 -6.08 18.74 -8.20
C ALA A 187 -7.04 18.58 -7.01
N SER A 188 -8.04 17.68 -7.12
CA SER A 188 -8.99 17.45 -6.03
C SER A 188 -8.40 16.66 -4.85
N ILE A 189 -7.29 15.97 -5.03
CA ILE A 189 -6.60 15.24 -3.95
C ILE A 189 -6.22 16.17 -2.81
N ASN A 190 -5.76 17.38 -3.13
CA ASN A 190 -5.35 18.37 -2.13
C ASN A 190 -6.51 19.17 -1.52
N PHE A 191 -7.70 19.06 -2.08
CA PHE A 191 -8.85 19.88 -1.66
C PHE A 191 -9.27 19.64 -0.20
N HIS A 192 -9.15 18.40 0.28
CA HIS A 192 -9.46 18.01 1.64
C HIS A 192 -8.23 17.54 2.45
N ALA A 193 -7.03 17.99 2.09
CA ALA A 193 -5.79 17.55 2.75
C ALA A 193 -5.80 17.81 4.27
N ALA A 194 -6.32 18.97 4.71
CA ALA A 194 -6.44 19.28 6.13
C ALA A 194 -7.46 18.37 6.86
N TYR A 195 -8.53 17.97 6.17
CA TYR A 195 -9.50 17.01 6.71
C TYR A 195 -8.84 15.63 6.90
N ALA A 196 -8.21 15.10 5.86
CA ALA A 196 -7.53 13.80 5.91
C ALA A 196 -6.42 13.78 6.97
N MET A 197 -5.65 14.86 7.08
CA MET A 197 -4.64 14.99 8.12
C MET A 197 -5.27 15.04 9.52
N GLY A 198 -6.37 15.75 9.70
CA GLY A 198 -7.10 15.82 10.97
C GLY A 198 -7.63 14.46 11.42
N GLU A 199 -8.24 13.69 10.52
CA GLU A 199 -8.68 12.31 10.79
C GLU A 199 -7.53 11.40 11.26
N ASN A 200 -6.39 11.49 10.56
CA ASN A 200 -5.22 10.67 10.83
C ASN A 200 -4.56 11.04 12.16
N LEU A 201 -4.38 12.33 12.41
CA LEU A 201 -3.82 12.83 13.68
C LEU A 201 -4.72 12.47 14.86
N ALA A 202 -6.03 12.58 14.72
CA ALA A 202 -6.98 12.18 15.76
C ALA A 202 -6.88 10.68 16.07
N ALA A 203 -6.83 9.82 15.05
CA ALA A 203 -6.64 8.38 15.23
C ALA A 203 -5.30 8.05 15.88
N THR A 204 -4.21 8.68 15.44
CA THR A 204 -2.87 8.54 16.03
C THR A 204 -2.86 8.94 17.51
N SER A 205 -3.55 10.02 17.85
CA SER A 205 -3.61 10.51 19.23
C SER A 205 -4.45 9.60 20.12
N VAL A 206 -5.55 9.04 19.60
CA VAL A 206 -6.36 8.02 20.31
C VAL A 206 -5.54 6.77 20.57
N ASP A 207 -4.75 6.31 19.59
CA ASP A 207 -3.83 5.18 19.77
C ASP A 207 -2.85 5.44 20.93
N MET A 208 -2.17 6.57 20.90
CA MET A 208 -1.21 6.93 21.95
C MET A 208 -1.90 7.10 23.32
N ALA A 209 -3.07 7.72 23.38
CA ALA A 209 -3.80 7.89 24.64
C ALA A 209 -4.12 6.54 25.30
N TRP A 210 -4.59 5.55 24.52
CA TRP A 210 -4.86 4.20 25.01
C TRP A 210 -3.58 3.50 25.52
N HIS A 211 -2.48 3.59 24.79
CA HIS A 211 -1.26 2.85 25.09
C HIS A 211 -0.33 3.53 26.09
N MET A 212 -0.64 4.76 26.49
CA MET A 212 0.01 5.46 27.62
C MET A 212 -0.67 5.19 28.97
N LEU A 213 -1.81 4.51 29.00
CA LEU A 213 -2.51 4.16 30.24
C LEU A 213 -1.73 3.13 31.06
N ASN A 214 -1.72 3.31 32.38
CA ASN A 214 -1.29 2.27 33.29
C ASN A 214 -2.50 1.37 33.70
N SER A 215 -2.22 0.21 34.26
CA SER A 215 -3.25 -0.77 34.61
C SER A 215 -4.34 -0.30 35.58
N LYS A 216 -4.10 0.81 36.32
CA LYS A 216 -5.06 1.38 37.28
C LYS A 216 -6.05 2.35 36.62
N ASN A 217 -5.71 2.85 35.43
CA ASN A 217 -6.46 3.92 34.77
C ASN A 217 -7.17 3.45 33.50
N ILE A 218 -7.23 2.14 33.26
CA ILE A 218 -7.91 1.58 32.07
C ILE A 218 -9.42 1.78 32.23
N PRO A 219 -10.07 2.51 31.30
CA PRO A 219 -11.53 2.68 31.31
C PRO A 219 -12.27 1.35 31.11
N THR A 220 -13.52 1.27 31.57
CA THR A 220 -14.39 0.16 31.19
C THR A 220 -14.76 0.21 29.71
N ALA A 221 -15.28 -0.89 29.16
CA ALA A 221 -15.70 -0.93 27.76
C ALA A 221 -16.80 0.12 27.45
N GLU A 222 -17.71 0.35 28.41
CA GLU A 222 -18.80 1.33 28.31
C GLU A 222 -18.26 2.76 28.26
N ALA A 223 -17.16 3.04 28.99
CA ALA A 223 -16.51 4.36 29.04
C ALA A 223 -15.52 4.61 27.89
N ALA A 224 -15.32 3.66 27.00
CA ALA A 224 -14.31 3.80 25.92
C ALA A 224 -14.56 5.01 25.00
N LYS A 225 -15.81 5.31 24.71
CA LYS A 225 -16.18 6.49 23.88
C LYS A 225 -15.92 7.81 24.60
N ASP A 226 -16.25 7.88 25.88
CA ASP A 226 -16.00 9.07 26.70
C ASP A 226 -14.51 9.32 26.89
N PHE A 227 -13.72 8.24 27.03
CA PHE A 227 -12.26 8.33 27.06
C PHE A 227 -11.71 8.91 25.75
N GLU A 228 -12.17 8.42 24.59
CA GLU A 228 -11.77 8.93 23.27
C GLU A 228 -12.09 10.45 23.15
N VAL A 229 -13.30 10.84 23.54
CA VAL A 229 -13.73 12.25 23.51
C VAL A 229 -12.85 13.11 24.42
N THR A 230 -12.57 12.65 25.63
CA THR A 230 -11.71 13.34 26.59
C THR A 230 -10.30 13.51 26.04
N ALA A 231 -9.69 12.42 25.57
CA ALA A 231 -8.34 12.42 25.03
C ALA A 231 -8.17 13.38 23.85
N LEU A 232 -9.14 13.40 22.93
CA LEU A 232 -9.14 14.34 21.80
C LEU A 232 -9.41 15.79 22.23
N GLY A 233 -10.24 16.00 23.24
CA GLY A 233 -10.52 17.32 23.81
C GLY A 233 -9.29 17.96 24.45
N GLU A 234 -8.52 17.19 25.20
CA GLU A 234 -7.31 17.65 25.88
C GLU A 234 -6.23 18.20 24.93
N ILE A 235 -6.16 17.65 23.71
CA ILE A 235 -5.17 18.06 22.70
C ILE A 235 -5.75 18.96 21.60
N GLY A 236 -7.02 19.37 21.73
CA GLY A 236 -7.69 20.27 20.77
C GLY A 236 -8.04 19.63 19.43
N LEU A 237 -8.09 18.31 19.33
CA LEU A 237 -8.46 17.57 18.12
C LEU A 237 -9.91 17.06 18.15
N LEU A 238 -10.67 17.34 19.21
CA LEU A 238 -12.08 17.00 19.24
C LEU A 238 -12.86 17.89 18.28
N ASN A 239 -13.37 17.29 17.22
CA ASN A 239 -14.18 17.97 16.22
C ASN A 239 -15.33 17.06 15.76
N ASN A 240 -16.57 17.46 15.99
CA ASN A 240 -17.75 16.68 15.61
C ASN A 240 -17.93 16.52 14.09
N GLN A 241 -17.32 17.39 13.30
CA GLN A 241 -17.36 17.35 11.83
C GLN A 241 -16.18 16.56 11.22
N ILE A 242 -15.11 16.36 12.00
CA ILE A 242 -13.92 15.60 11.59
C ILE A 242 -13.66 14.55 12.66
N PRO A 243 -14.35 13.40 12.61
CA PRO A 243 -14.10 12.31 13.54
C PRO A 243 -12.70 11.70 13.27
N PRO A 244 -12.13 10.98 14.24
CA PRO A 244 -10.90 10.24 13.99
C PRO A 244 -11.13 9.20 12.88
N ARG A 245 -10.09 8.91 12.11
CA ARG A 245 -10.13 7.89 11.02
C ARG A 245 -10.70 6.56 11.49
N TYR A 246 -10.40 6.18 12.72
CA TYR A 246 -10.95 5.02 13.41
C TYR A 246 -11.38 5.39 14.81
N SER A 247 -12.54 4.94 15.22
CA SER A 247 -12.98 5.02 16.61
C SER A 247 -12.51 3.78 17.36
N THR A 248 -12.29 3.91 18.65
CA THR A 248 -11.76 2.87 19.57
C THR A 248 -12.39 1.49 19.36
N SER A 249 -13.72 1.42 19.15
CA SER A 249 -14.47 0.18 19.08
C SER A 249 -14.19 -0.68 17.83
N TYR A 250 -13.63 -0.10 16.77
CA TYR A 250 -13.32 -0.81 15.51
C TYR A 250 -11.91 -0.54 14.99
N PHE A 251 -11.03 -0.02 15.82
CA PHE A 251 -9.65 0.31 15.46
C PHE A 251 -8.75 -0.94 15.45
N ASN A 252 -9.01 -1.83 14.51
CA ASN A 252 -8.31 -3.12 14.43
C ASN A 252 -6.78 -2.99 14.33
N HIS A 253 -6.26 -1.93 13.70
CA HIS A 253 -4.82 -1.69 13.59
C HIS A 253 -4.11 -1.78 14.94
N ILE A 254 -4.67 -1.12 15.96
CA ILE A 254 -4.05 -1.02 17.29
C ILE A 254 -4.41 -2.17 18.22
N TRP A 255 -5.56 -2.85 18.03
CA TRP A 255 -5.99 -3.97 18.89
C TRP A 255 -5.55 -5.34 18.39
N GLY A 256 -5.49 -5.54 17.07
CA GLY A 256 -5.17 -6.85 16.48
C GLY A 256 -4.23 -6.79 15.27
N GLY A 257 -3.96 -5.60 14.73
CA GLY A 257 -3.18 -5.39 13.51
C GLY A 257 -1.67 -5.19 13.72
N GLY A 258 -1.21 -5.14 14.99
CA GLY A 258 0.22 -4.95 15.30
C GLY A 258 0.69 -3.49 15.23
N TYR A 259 -0.23 -2.52 15.30
CA TYR A 259 0.06 -1.08 15.32
C TYR A 259 -0.20 -0.42 16.69
N ALA A 260 -0.22 -1.20 17.78
CA ALA A 260 -0.37 -0.66 19.13
C ALA A 260 0.74 0.34 19.44
N ALA A 261 0.36 1.56 19.88
CA ALA A 261 1.27 2.72 20.02
C ALA A 261 2.10 3.02 18.76
N GLY A 262 1.63 2.60 17.60
CA GLY A 262 2.38 2.62 16.34
C GLY A 262 1.59 3.16 15.15
N TYR A 263 0.36 3.67 15.33
CA TYR A 263 -0.42 4.20 14.21
C TYR A 263 0.19 5.48 13.61
N TYR A 264 1.00 6.22 14.37
CA TYR A 264 1.81 7.35 13.89
C TYR A 264 2.71 6.98 12.69
N SER A 265 3.00 5.70 12.54
CA SER A 265 3.89 5.16 11.51
C SER A 265 3.49 5.54 10.09
N TYR A 266 2.20 5.67 9.81
CA TYR A 266 1.72 6.12 8.50
C TYR A 266 2.16 7.54 8.18
N LEU A 267 2.07 8.46 9.14
CA LEU A 267 2.52 9.85 8.96
C LEU A 267 4.04 9.95 8.85
N TRP A 268 4.77 9.21 9.69
CA TRP A 268 6.23 9.20 9.66
C TRP A 268 6.75 8.61 8.35
N SER A 269 6.22 7.46 7.96
CA SER A 269 6.61 6.80 6.70
C SER A 269 6.26 7.62 5.47
N GLU A 270 5.18 8.42 5.50
CA GLU A 270 4.81 9.33 4.42
C GLU A 270 5.89 10.39 4.19
N VAL A 271 6.48 10.95 5.25
CA VAL A 271 7.61 11.88 5.13
C VAL A 271 8.77 11.23 4.39
N LEU A 272 9.10 9.99 4.73
CA LEU A 272 10.16 9.24 4.06
C LEU A 272 9.78 8.92 2.60
N ALA A 273 8.54 8.51 2.36
CA ALA A 273 8.02 8.17 1.04
C ALA A 273 8.04 9.37 0.08
N VAL A 274 7.64 10.56 0.55
CA VAL A 274 7.71 11.80 -0.24
C VAL A 274 9.14 12.15 -0.60
N ASN A 275 10.09 11.99 0.33
CA ASN A 275 11.52 12.18 0.03
C ASN A 275 12.02 11.23 -1.06
N ILE A 276 11.65 9.94 -1.00
CA ILE A 276 11.99 8.96 -2.04
C ILE A 276 11.36 9.36 -3.38
N ALA A 277 10.09 9.77 -3.38
CA ALA A 277 9.41 10.22 -4.60
C ALA A 277 10.10 11.45 -5.23
N ASP A 278 10.50 12.42 -4.43
CA ASP A 278 11.28 13.58 -4.88
C ASP A 278 12.64 13.19 -5.46
N TYR A 279 13.33 12.25 -4.80
CA TYR A 279 14.59 11.72 -5.31
C TYR A 279 14.39 11.07 -6.69
N PHE A 280 13.39 10.21 -6.84
CA PHE A 280 13.03 9.60 -8.13
C PHE A 280 12.66 10.65 -9.17
N ALA A 281 11.86 11.65 -8.83
CA ALA A 281 11.49 12.72 -9.77
C ALA A 281 12.71 13.48 -10.30
N LYS A 282 13.70 13.75 -9.45
CA LYS A 282 14.94 14.47 -9.82
C LYS A 282 15.90 13.62 -10.65
N HIS A 283 15.91 12.29 -10.45
CA HIS A 283 16.88 11.38 -11.07
C HIS A 283 16.28 10.47 -12.14
N GLY A 284 15.00 10.64 -12.45
CA GLY A 284 14.27 9.88 -13.47
C GLY A 284 13.32 8.85 -12.88
N ALA A 285 12.06 9.26 -12.69
CA ALA A 285 11.04 8.51 -11.96
C ALA A 285 10.79 7.08 -12.47
N LEU A 286 10.95 6.84 -13.78
CA LEU A 286 10.72 5.51 -14.37
C LEU A 286 12.03 4.90 -14.93
N THR A 287 13.18 5.29 -14.39
CA THR A 287 14.45 4.77 -14.90
C THR A 287 14.93 3.55 -14.12
N ARG A 288 15.46 2.58 -14.85
CA ARG A 288 16.04 1.36 -14.30
C ARG A 288 17.22 1.65 -13.36
N LYS A 289 17.99 2.69 -13.62
CA LYS A 289 19.14 3.06 -12.79
C LYS A 289 18.72 3.37 -11.36
N VAL A 290 17.77 4.30 -11.19
CA VAL A 290 17.30 4.70 -9.86
C VAL A 290 16.53 3.56 -9.19
N GLY A 291 15.73 2.81 -9.96
CA GLY A 291 15.02 1.63 -9.45
C GLY A 291 15.96 0.53 -8.96
N THR A 292 17.06 0.28 -9.68
CA THR A 292 18.07 -0.69 -9.24
C THR A 292 18.76 -0.25 -7.94
N ASP A 293 19.07 1.04 -7.81
CA ASP A 293 19.66 1.58 -6.59
C ASP A 293 18.69 1.44 -5.41
N PHE A 294 17.41 1.81 -5.59
CA PHE A 294 16.39 1.65 -4.57
C PHE A 294 16.16 0.20 -4.18
N ARG A 295 16.07 -0.70 -5.17
CA ARG A 295 16.01 -2.14 -4.92
C ARG A 295 17.17 -2.62 -4.06
N ASN A 296 18.41 -2.30 -4.45
CA ASN A 296 19.59 -2.84 -3.81
C ASN A 296 19.88 -2.22 -2.44
N LYS A 297 19.60 -0.93 -2.27
CA LYS A 297 19.89 -0.20 -1.03
C LYS A 297 18.75 -0.27 -0.01
N VAL A 298 17.50 -0.40 -0.47
CA VAL A 298 16.31 -0.35 0.39
C VAL A 298 15.53 -1.67 0.35
N LEU A 299 14.88 -1.99 -0.78
CA LEU A 299 13.90 -3.08 -0.82
C LEU A 299 14.50 -4.46 -0.55
N SER A 300 15.76 -4.69 -0.95
CA SER A 300 16.42 -5.98 -0.75
C SER A 300 16.93 -6.21 0.68
N ARG A 301 16.99 -5.16 1.49
CA ARG A 301 17.73 -5.20 2.76
C ARG A 301 16.94 -5.76 3.93
N GLY A 302 15.60 -5.69 3.90
CA GLY A 302 14.80 -6.04 5.07
C GLY A 302 15.30 -5.33 6.33
N ASN A 303 15.41 -6.04 7.43
CA ASN A 303 15.88 -5.52 8.72
C ASN A 303 17.34 -5.97 9.02
N THR A 304 18.21 -5.97 8.02
CA THR A 304 19.62 -6.41 8.15
C THR A 304 20.57 -5.27 8.54
N LYS A 305 20.10 -4.04 8.60
CA LYS A 305 20.82 -2.82 8.94
C LYS A 305 19.86 -1.84 9.61
N ASP A 306 20.40 -0.85 10.32
CA ASP A 306 19.58 0.27 10.82
C ASP A 306 18.75 0.90 9.69
N LEU A 307 17.46 1.11 9.93
CA LEU A 307 16.53 1.50 8.88
C LEU A 307 16.74 2.94 8.41
N MET A 308 17.18 3.84 9.31
CA MET A 308 17.51 5.21 8.92
C MET A 308 18.82 5.28 8.16
N GLU A 309 19.77 4.37 8.44
CA GLU A 309 20.96 4.22 7.59
C GLU A 309 20.60 3.68 6.21
N ILE A 310 19.68 2.70 6.11
CA ILE A 310 19.16 2.19 4.82
C ILE A 310 18.57 3.35 4.01
N PHE A 311 17.77 4.20 4.64
CA PHE A 311 17.16 5.37 4.00
C PHE A 311 18.23 6.37 3.54
N SER A 312 19.15 6.74 4.42
CA SER A 312 20.20 7.73 4.13
C SER A 312 21.23 7.26 3.09
N ASP A 313 21.46 5.94 3.00
CA ASP A 313 22.34 5.38 1.95
C ASP A 313 21.75 5.54 0.54
N PHE A 314 20.43 5.70 0.44
CA PHE A 314 19.75 5.87 -0.84
C PHE A 314 19.60 7.35 -1.22
N THR A 315 19.17 8.20 -0.29
CA THR A 315 18.89 9.62 -0.50
C THR A 315 20.12 10.50 -0.29
#